data_e29f8d034d205508a272f8418e834e18
#
_entry.id   e29f8d034d205508a272f8418e834e18
#
_cell.length_a   1.000
_cell.length_b   1.000
_cell.length_c   1.000
_cell.angle_alpha   90.00
_cell.angle_beta   90.00
_cell.angle_gamma   90.00
#
_symmetry.space_group_name_H-M   'P 1'
#
loop_
_entity.id
_entity.type
_entity.pdbx_description
1 polymer ?
#
loop_
_entity_poly.entity_id
_entity_poly.type
_entity_poly.pdbx_seq_one_letter_code
_entity_poly.pdbx_strand_id
1 'polypeptide(L)'
;MRQASPAVQNVVAPAVAGLGYECLGIEMVSERGTTLRVYIDSPDGITVEDCEQASRQISAALDVEDPVSGEYHLEVSSPGLDRPLFTAEQFARFIGETVRLKLAAPDAFGQRRFHGPILSVTGDEVCIDFEGEERCFSVDAIDTARLVPQV
;
A
#
# COMPACT_ATOMS: atom_id res chain seq x y z
N MET A 1 -7.45 -4.52 -2.24
CA MET A 1 -6.48 -3.83 -1.35
C MET A 1 -7.15 -2.68 -0.62
N ARG A 2 -6.70 -2.43 0.60
CA ARG A 2 -7.22 -1.33 1.42
C ARG A 2 -6.62 0.00 0.94
N GLN A 3 -7.12 0.51 -0.15
CA GLN A 3 -6.70 1.80 -0.68
C GLN A 3 -7.84 2.81 -0.59
N ALA A 4 -7.47 4.09 -0.56
CA ALA A 4 -8.42 5.18 -0.63
C ALA A 4 -9.18 5.15 -1.96
N SER A 5 -10.31 5.86 -2.02
CA SER A 5 -11.14 5.92 -3.23
C SER A 5 -10.36 6.45 -4.43
N PRO A 6 -10.80 6.13 -5.66
CA PRO A 6 -10.18 6.70 -6.86
C PRO A 6 -10.15 8.23 -6.86
N ALA A 7 -11.16 8.88 -6.29
CA ALA A 7 -11.17 10.34 -6.20
C ALA A 7 -9.99 10.87 -5.37
N VAL A 8 -9.69 10.24 -4.24
CA VAL A 8 -8.55 10.60 -3.41
C VAL A 8 -7.25 10.28 -4.12
N GLN A 9 -7.14 9.09 -4.71
CA GLN A 9 -5.93 8.69 -5.43
C GLN A 9 -5.60 9.65 -6.58
N ASN A 10 -6.62 10.09 -7.31
CA ASN A 10 -6.45 11.00 -8.45
C ASN A 10 -5.97 12.40 -8.04
N VAL A 11 -6.14 12.78 -6.78
CA VAL A 11 -5.63 14.04 -6.24
C VAL A 11 -4.23 13.86 -5.67
N VAL A 12 -4.01 12.81 -4.90
CA VAL A 12 -2.78 12.59 -4.14
C VAL A 12 -1.62 12.12 -5.04
N ALA A 13 -1.86 11.15 -5.90
CA ALA A 13 -0.80 10.56 -6.71
C ALA A 13 -0.10 11.59 -7.63
N PRO A 14 -0.83 12.48 -8.35
CA PRO A 14 -0.16 13.52 -9.13
C PRO A 14 0.63 14.50 -8.28
N ALA A 15 0.16 14.85 -7.08
CA ALA A 15 0.88 15.73 -6.18
C ALA A 15 2.22 15.13 -5.75
N VAL A 16 2.25 13.85 -5.46
CA VAL A 16 3.46 13.11 -5.11
C VAL A 16 4.41 13.02 -6.31
N ALA A 17 3.86 12.66 -7.47
CA ALA A 17 4.65 12.55 -8.71
C ALA A 17 5.28 13.88 -9.11
N GLY A 18 4.57 14.99 -8.89
CA GLY A 18 5.06 16.33 -9.18
C GLY A 18 6.30 16.71 -8.36
N LEU A 19 6.51 16.06 -7.23
CA LEU A 19 7.71 16.26 -6.40
C LEU A 19 8.85 15.31 -6.77
N GLY A 20 8.62 14.40 -7.74
CA GLY A 20 9.62 13.43 -8.13
C GLY A 20 9.62 12.14 -7.33
N TYR A 21 8.59 11.91 -6.52
CA TYR A 21 8.46 10.68 -5.72
C TYR A 21 7.45 9.73 -6.32
N GLU A 22 7.57 8.44 -5.97
CA GLU A 22 6.59 7.43 -6.33
C GLU A 22 5.56 7.32 -5.19
N CYS A 23 4.28 7.37 -5.53
CA CYS A 23 3.21 7.06 -4.57
C CYS A 23 2.98 5.55 -4.60
N LEU A 24 3.35 4.85 -3.53
CA LEU A 24 3.19 3.40 -3.44
C LEU A 24 1.74 3.02 -3.21
N GLY A 25 1.02 3.80 -2.40
CA GLY A 25 -0.37 3.56 -2.11
C GLY A 25 -0.89 4.50 -1.04
N ILE A 26 -2.21 4.54 -0.91
CA ILE A 26 -2.90 5.40 0.03
C ILE A 26 -3.90 4.54 0.79
N GLU A 27 -3.72 4.45 2.11
CA GLU A 27 -4.67 3.76 2.97
C GLU A 27 -5.60 4.78 3.62
N MET A 28 -6.89 4.45 3.68
CA MET A 28 -7.85 5.22 4.47
C MET A 28 -8.26 4.36 5.66
N VAL A 29 -7.91 4.79 6.85
CA VAL A 29 -8.16 4.08 8.10
C VAL A 29 -9.17 4.89 8.91
N SER A 30 -10.25 4.24 9.33
CA SER A 30 -11.36 4.89 10.03
C SER A 30 -11.42 4.49 11.52
N GLU A 31 -10.28 4.41 12.17
CA GLU A 31 -10.19 4.18 13.61
C GLU A 31 -10.03 5.53 14.31
N ARG A 32 -10.94 5.86 15.23
CA ARG A 32 -10.93 7.13 15.98
C ARG A 32 -10.84 8.35 15.05
N GLY A 33 -11.69 8.38 14.03
CA GLY A 33 -11.65 9.37 12.97
C GLY A 33 -11.01 8.82 11.72
N THR A 34 -10.88 9.64 10.70
CA THR A 34 -10.33 9.23 9.41
C THR A 34 -8.86 9.62 9.30
N THR A 35 -8.00 8.69 8.94
CA THR A 35 -6.60 8.94 8.64
C THR A 35 -6.32 8.51 7.22
N LEU A 36 -5.75 9.43 6.44
CA LEU A 36 -5.17 9.12 5.12
C LEU A 36 -3.68 8.88 5.33
N ARG A 37 -3.25 7.68 5.01
CA ARG A 37 -1.83 7.33 5.12
C ARG A 37 -1.27 7.14 3.73
N VAL A 38 -0.35 8.02 3.34
CA VAL A 38 0.27 8.01 2.02
C VAL A 38 1.69 7.49 2.13
N TYR A 39 2.01 6.45 1.38
CA TYR A 39 3.35 5.88 1.32
C TYR A 39 4.05 6.39 0.07
N ILE A 40 5.19 7.04 0.26
CA ILE A 40 6.00 7.58 -0.84
C ILE A 40 7.38 6.95 -0.84
N ASP A 41 7.97 6.83 -2.02
CA ASP A 41 9.31 6.27 -2.17
C ASP A 41 10.08 7.01 -3.26
N SER A 42 11.39 6.84 -3.26
CA SER A 42 12.30 7.42 -4.24
C SER A 42 13.53 6.52 -4.36
N PRO A 43 14.17 6.45 -5.53
CA PRO A 43 15.41 5.68 -5.68
C PRO A 43 16.51 6.09 -4.70
N ASP A 44 16.52 7.36 -4.30
CA ASP A 44 17.51 7.90 -3.37
C ASP A 44 17.07 7.83 -1.90
N GLY A 45 15.94 7.19 -1.63
CA GLY A 45 15.34 7.14 -0.30
C GLY A 45 14.51 8.37 0.01
N ILE A 46 13.87 8.34 1.17
CA ILE A 46 12.98 9.41 1.62
C ILE A 46 13.44 9.91 3.00
N THR A 47 13.63 11.22 3.12
CA THR A 47 13.98 11.87 4.38
C THR A 47 12.72 12.40 5.08
N VAL A 48 12.89 12.83 6.33
CA VAL A 48 11.79 13.49 7.09
C VAL A 48 11.35 14.76 6.37
N GLU A 49 12.29 15.53 5.84
CA GLU A 49 12.01 16.75 5.09
C GLU A 49 11.20 16.46 3.82
N ASP A 50 11.51 15.36 3.14
CA ASP A 50 10.76 14.93 1.96
C ASP A 50 9.29 14.63 2.33
N CYS A 51 9.07 13.94 3.46
CA CYS A 51 7.72 13.66 3.96
C CYS A 51 6.97 14.94 4.31
N GLU A 52 7.64 15.91 4.94
CA GLU A 52 7.03 17.21 5.29
C GLU A 52 6.64 17.98 4.02
N GLN A 53 7.51 18.02 3.04
CA GLN A 53 7.24 18.70 1.78
C GLN A 53 6.07 18.04 1.05
N ALA A 54 6.07 16.72 0.97
CA ALA A 54 4.98 15.96 0.36
C ALA A 54 3.66 16.19 1.10
N SER A 55 3.70 16.20 2.42
CA SER A 55 2.51 16.45 3.25
C SER A 55 1.89 17.81 2.94
N ARG A 56 2.70 18.84 2.80
CA ARG A 56 2.21 20.19 2.47
C ARG A 56 1.57 20.23 1.09
N GLN A 57 2.21 19.61 0.09
CA GLN A 57 1.69 19.58 -1.28
C GLN A 57 0.40 18.77 -1.38
N ILE A 58 0.35 17.62 -0.72
CA ILE A 58 -0.84 16.77 -0.69
C ILE A 58 -1.98 17.49 0.01
N SER A 59 -1.72 18.10 1.16
CA SER A 59 -2.71 18.83 1.92
C SER A 59 -3.32 19.97 1.10
N ALA A 60 -2.48 20.74 0.40
CA ALA A 60 -2.96 21.81 -0.47
C ALA A 60 -3.83 21.29 -1.61
N ALA A 61 -3.44 20.20 -2.24
CA ALA A 61 -4.23 19.59 -3.31
C ALA A 61 -5.57 19.06 -2.81
N LEU A 62 -5.58 18.42 -1.64
CA LEU A 62 -6.81 17.92 -1.02
C LEU A 62 -7.77 19.07 -0.62
N ASP A 63 -7.22 20.19 -0.17
CA ASP A 63 -8.05 21.36 0.17
C ASP A 63 -8.75 21.95 -1.07
N VAL A 64 -8.08 21.96 -2.21
CA VAL A 64 -8.65 22.48 -3.46
C VAL A 64 -9.74 21.56 -4.01
N GLU A 65 -9.47 20.27 -4.08
CA GLU A 65 -10.38 19.29 -4.71
C GLU A 65 -11.41 18.71 -3.75
N ASP A 66 -11.12 18.73 -2.46
CA ASP A 66 -12.01 18.30 -1.36
C ASP A 66 -12.67 16.93 -1.59
N PRO A 67 -11.87 15.87 -1.89
CA PRO A 67 -12.42 14.56 -2.19
C PRO A 67 -12.79 13.72 -0.95
N VAL A 68 -12.43 14.18 0.25
CA VAL A 68 -12.70 13.47 1.50
C VAL A 68 -13.84 14.16 2.24
N SER A 69 -14.86 13.39 2.61
CA SER A 69 -15.96 13.90 3.43
C SER A 69 -15.54 14.02 4.89
N GLY A 70 -15.71 15.19 5.47
CA GLY A 70 -15.44 15.44 6.88
C GLY A 70 -13.96 15.64 7.18
N GLU A 71 -13.65 15.63 8.47
CA GLU A 71 -12.29 15.84 8.94
C GLU A 71 -11.43 14.57 8.78
N TYR A 72 -10.14 14.76 8.53
CA TYR A 72 -9.19 13.67 8.41
C TYR A 72 -7.81 14.11 8.87
N HIS A 73 -7.00 13.14 9.25
CA HIS A 73 -5.57 13.32 9.49
C HIS A 73 -4.80 12.82 8.28
N LEU A 74 -3.78 13.57 7.89
CA LEU A 74 -2.89 13.17 6.81
C LEU A 74 -1.56 12.71 7.40
N GLU A 75 -1.16 11.48 7.08
CA GLU A 75 0.15 10.95 7.41
C GLU A 75 0.89 10.63 6.11
N VAL A 76 2.11 11.10 5.98
CA VAL A 76 2.98 10.77 4.85
C VAL A 76 4.20 10.03 5.39
N SER A 77 4.51 8.90 4.80
CA SER A 77 5.52 7.99 5.33
C SER A 77 6.33 7.35 4.20
N SER A 78 7.57 7.01 4.50
CA SER A 78 8.36 6.10 3.67
C SER A 78 7.93 4.65 3.94
N PRO A 79 8.23 3.71 3.02
CA PRO A 79 7.74 2.33 3.17
C PRO A 79 8.33 1.56 4.35
N GLY A 80 9.52 1.89 4.83
CA GLY A 80 10.16 1.14 5.90
C GLY A 80 10.64 -0.24 5.45
N LEU A 81 11.14 -1.05 6.41
CA LEU A 81 11.61 -2.41 6.13
C LEU A 81 10.47 -3.37 5.85
N ASP A 82 9.34 -3.19 6.52
CA ASP A 82 8.13 -3.97 6.30
C ASP A 82 7.24 -3.29 5.26
N ARG A 83 7.81 -3.03 4.09
CA ARG A 83 7.17 -2.30 3.00
C ARG A 83 5.78 -2.83 2.69
N PRO A 84 4.74 -1.97 2.66
CA PRO A 84 3.42 -2.38 2.20
C PRO A 84 3.41 -2.58 0.69
N LEU A 85 2.61 -3.55 0.23
CA LEU A 85 2.44 -3.83 -1.20
C LEU A 85 0.97 -3.62 -1.57
N PHE A 86 0.73 -2.89 -2.64
CA PHE A 86 -0.62 -2.50 -3.05
C PHE A 86 -1.02 -3.01 -4.42
N THR A 87 -0.06 -3.25 -5.30
CA THR A 87 -0.33 -3.62 -6.70
C THR A 87 0.42 -4.87 -7.10
N ALA A 88 -0.09 -5.57 -8.12
CA ALA A 88 0.58 -6.74 -8.68
C ALA A 88 2.01 -6.41 -9.13
N GLU A 89 2.22 -5.25 -9.72
CA GLU A 89 3.55 -4.79 -10.13
C GLU A 89 4.49 -4.70 -8.93
N GLN A 90 4.02 -4.20 -7.79
CA GLN A 90 4.83 -4.09 -6.58
C GLN A 90 5.19 -5.47 -6.03
N PHE A 91 4.24 -6.42 -6.03
CA PHE A 91 4.54 -7.80 -5.67
C PHE A 91 5.60 -8.41 -6.60
N ALA A 92 5.51 -8.13 -7.89
CA ALA A 92 6.45 -8.69 -8.87
C ALA A 92 7.89 -8.21 -8.64
N ARG A 93 8.07 -7.02 -8.08
CA ARG A 93 9.41 -6.48 -7.74
C ARG A 93 10.10 -7.29 -6.65
N PHE A 94 9.36 -8.09 -5.87
CA PHE A 94 9.87 -8.76 -4.67
C PHE A 94 9.68 -10.28 -4.71
N ILE A 95 9.63 -10.87 -5.91
CA ILE A 95 9.57 -12.34 -6.06
C ILE A 95 10.77 -12.96 -5.34
N GLY A 96 10.50 -13.99 -4.53
CA GLY A 96 11.51 -14.65 -3.69
C GLY A 96 11.54 -14.15 -2.26
N GLU A 97 11.01 -12.97 -1.98
CA GLU A 97 10.94 -12.43 -0.63
C GLU A 97 9.66 -12.85 0.06
N THR A 98 9.72 -12.95 1.38
CA THR A 98 8.57 -13.36 2.18
C THR A 98 7.60 -12.20 2.35
N VAL A 99 6.32 -12.48 2.10
CA VAL A 99 5.24 -11.53 2.31
C VAL A 99 4.28 -12.08 3.36
N ARG A 100 3.68 -11.18 4.12
CA ARG A 100 2.59 -11.45 5.04
C ARG A 100 1.36 -10.73 4.49
N LEU A 101 0.27 -11.46 4.28
CA LEU A 101 -0.94 -10.88 3.72
C LEU A 101 -2.18 -11.27 4.52
N LYS A 102 -3.20 -10.44 4.42
CA LYS A 102 -4.51 -10.69 5.00
C LYS A 102 -5.56 -10.47 3.92
N LEU A 103 -6.45 -11.46 3.76
CA LEU A 103 -7.55 -11.37 2.81
C LEU A 103 -8.66 -10.46 3.32
N ALA A 104 -9.37 -9.79 2.42
CA ALA A 104 -10.53 -8.97 2.74
C ALA A 104 -11.68 -9.83 3.28
N ALA A 105 -11.82 -11.06 2.77
CA ALA A 105 -12.79 -12.03 3.25
C ALA A 105 -12.09 -13.37 3.47
N PRO A 106 -12.55 -14.20 4.43
CA PRO A 106 -11.93 -15.50 4.64
C PRO A 106 -12.07 -16.40 3.41
N ASP A 107 -11.13 -17.33 3.26
CA ASP A 107 -11.18 -18.34 2.21
C ASP A 107 -12.26 -19.40 2.52
N ALA A 108 -12.33 -20.45 1.71
CA ALA A 108 -13.31 -21.52 1.88
C ALA A 108 -13.20 -22.23 3.24
N PHE A 109 -12.05 -22.11 3.91
CA PHE A 109 -11.78 -22.75 5.19
C PHE A 109 -11.79 -21.76 6.36
N GLY A 110 -12.20 -20.51 6.13
CA GLY A 110 -12.27 -19.48 7.15
C GLY A 110 -10.94 -18.78 7.45
N GLN A 111 -9.92 -19.00 6.65
CA GLN A 111 -8.60 -18.43 6.87
C GLN A 111 -8.43 -17.11 6.11
N ARG A 112 -7.84 -16.11 6.77
CA ARG A 112 -7.57 -14.80 6.18
C ARG A 112 -6.09 -14.48 6.08
N ARG A 113 -5.26 -15.01 7.00
CA ARG A 113 -3.85 -14.64 7.12
C ARG A 113 -2.97 -15.70 6.51
N PHE A 114 -2.08 -15.25 5.64
CA PHE A 114 -1.13 -16.12 4.95
C PHE A 114 0.24 -15.46 4.93
N HIS A 115 1.29 -16.26 4.86
CA HIS A 115 2.65 -15.77 4.74
C HIS A 115 3.49 -16.79 4.00
N GLY A 116 4.52 -16.30 3.35
CA GLY A 116 5.47 -17.13 2.62
C GLY A 116 6.17 -16.36 1.53
N PRO A 117 7.19 -16.97 0.91
CA PRO A 117 7.88 -16.32 -0.21
C PRO A 117 6.96 -16.18 -1.41
N ILE A 118 7.08 -15.07 -2.11
CA ILE A 118 6.35 -14.83 -3.35
C ILE A 118 6.98 -15.72 -4.43
N LEU A 119 6.18 -16.61 -5.02
CA LEU A 119 6.64 -17.54 -6.05
C LEU A 119 6.51 -16.92 -7.44
N SER A 120 5.37 -16.32 -7.73
CA SER A 120 5.09 -15.75 -9.05
C SER A 120 3.99 -14.70 -8.99
N VAL A 121 3.96 -13.86 -10.00
CA VAL A 121 2.89 -12.88 -10.20
C VAL A 121 2.51 -12.95 -11.68
N THR A 122 1.24 -13.20 -11.95
CA THR A 122 0.71 -13.31 -13.32
C THR A 122 -0.57 -12.47 -13.41
N GLY A 123 -0.53 -11.38 -14.18
CA GLY A 123 -1.64 -10.44 -14.21
C GLY A 123 -1.89 -9.87 -12.82
N ASP A 124 -3.11 -10.05 -12.29
CA ASP A 124 -3.47 -9.60 -10.95
C ASP A 124 -3.42 -10.73 -9.91
N GLU A 125 -2.83 -11.86 -10.26
CA GLU A 125 -2.72 -13.02 -9.36
C GLU A 125 -1.32 -13.13 -8.78
N VAL A 126 -1.26 -13.27 -7.45
CA VAL A 126 -0.02 -13.46 -6.69
C VAL A 126 -0.04 -14.86 -6.09
N CYS A 127 1.02 -15.62 -6.31
CA CYS A 127 1.16 -16.96 -5.73
C CYS A 127 2.31 -16.98 -4.72
N ILE A 128 2.06 -17.54 -3.56
CA ILE A 128 3.05 -17.67 -2.48
C ILE A 128 3.18 -19.15 -2.08
N ASP A 129 4.30 -19.48 -1.44
CA ASP A 129 4.50 -20.78 -0.82
C ASP A 129 4.06 -20.69 0.64
N PHE A 130 2.88 -21.19 0.94
CA PHE A 130 2.35 -21.24 2.30
C PHE A 130 2.46 -22.64 2.86
N GLU A 131 3.39 -22.82 3.80
CA GLU A 131 3.61 -24.12 4.48
C GLU A 131 3.81 -25.29 3.52
N GLY A 132 4.56 -25.05 2.44
CA GLY A 132 4.89 -26.05 1.45
C GLY A 132 3.86 -26.22 0.34
N GLU A 133 2.78 -25.45 0.36
CA GLU A 133 1.74 -25.47 -0.67
C GLU A 133 1.66 -24.15 -1.41
N GLU A 134 1.52 -24.23 -2.72
CA GLU A 134 1.28 -23.02 -3.51
C GLU A 134 -0.12 -22.50 -3.28
N ARG A 135 -0.22 -21.26 -2.86
CA ARG A 135 -1.49 -20.56 -2.67
C ARG A 135 -1.50 -19.30 -3.54
N CYS A 136 -2.55 -19.12 -4.32
CA CYS A 136 -2.68 -18.01 -5.25
C CYS A 136 -3.88 -17.14 -4.88
N PHE A 137 -3.69 -15.83 -4.96
CA PHE A 137 -4.71 -14.85 -4.58
C PHE A 137 -4.80 -13.77 -5.64
N SER A 138 -6.02 -13.31 -5.91
CA SER A 138 -6.21 -12.07 -6.66
C SER A 138 -5.78 -10.89 -5.78
N VAL A 139 -5.04 -9.95 -6.32
CA VAL A 139 -4.64 -8.75 -5.58
C VAL A 139 -5.86 -8.04 -5.01
N ASP A 140 -6.97 -8.02 -5.76
CA ASP A 140 -8.21 -7.38 -5.29
C ASP A 140 -8.82 -8.07 -4.07
N ALA A 141 -8.52 -9.34 -3.85
CA ALA A 141 -9.00 -10.08 -2.68
C ALA A 141 -8.14 -9.85 -1.43
N ILE A 142 -6.98 -9.23 -1.58
CA ILE A 142 -6.06 -8.95 -0.48
C ILE A 142 -6.42 -7.61 0.16
N ASP A 143 -6.64 -7.60 1.48
CA ASP A 143 -6.88 -6.37 2.22
C ASP A 143 -5.57 -5.64 2.50
N THR A 144 -4.61 -6.33 3.10
CA THR A 144 -3.29 -5.78 3.40
C THR A 144 -2.19 -6.78 3.08
N ALA A 145 -1.04 -6.27 2.66
CA ALA A 145 0.15 -7.09 2.43
C ALA A 145 1.40 -6.29 2.78
N ARG A 146 2.36 -6.93 3.43
CA ARG A 146 3.65 -6.31 3.80
C ARG A 146 4.77 -7.32 3.63
N LEU A 147 5.94 -6.84 3.22
CA LEU A 147 7.15 -7.66 3.22
C LEU A 147 7.55 -7.98 4.66
N VAL A 148 8.08 -9.17 4.87
CA VAL A 148 8.65 -9.57 6.15
C VAL A 148 10.16 -9.34 6.06
N PRO A 149 10.74 -8.46 6.91
CA PRO A 149 12.18 -8.19 6.85
C PRO A 149 13.00 -9.45 7.11
N GLN A 150 14.03 -9.63 6.30
CA GLN A 150 15.02 -10.70 6.48
C GLN A 150 16.17 -10.14 7.32
N VAL A 151 16.07 -10.30 8.61
CA VAL A 151 17.05 -9.76 9.55
C VAL A 151 17.91 -10.87 10.13
#